data_b48d55adfb8742bff7e5aeb4cba484c4
#
_entry.id   b48d55adfb8742bff7e5aeb4cba484c4
#
_cell.length_a   1.000
_cell.length_b   1.000
_cell.length_c   1.000
_cell.angle_alpha   90.00
_cell.angle_beta   90.00
_cell.angle_gamma   90.00
#
_symmetry.space_group_name_H-M   'P 1'
#
loop_
_entity.id
_entity.type
_entity.pdbx_description
1 polymer ?
#
loop_
_entity_poly.entity_id
_entity_poly.type
_entity_poly.pdbx_seq_one_letter_code
_entity_poly.pdbx_strand_id
1 'polypeptide(L)'
;MYYVFFPNALTVSRVLISALLVFLLSWSNETAPSLLAGLFAVGCLTDFLDGVLARRWQSVSGWGKVMDPLADKVLILSVLVMLTERALVPGWIAALFVVRELWVTGIRSKARMSASRLGKLKMFLQSLGLFLILLQSPGSLAVIGLVCLFGALAAGYGSMIDYMFRFRNDREFSSSQSDLCYTKDG
;
A
#
# COMPACT_ATOMS: atom_id res chain seq x y z
N MET A 1 22.18 -18.84 9.10
CA MET A 1 20.93 -19.50 8.66
C MET A 1 19.68 -18.82 9.25
N TYR A 2 19.74 -18.13 10.37
CA TYR A 2 18.61 -17.43 11.03
C TYR A 2 18.18 -16.12 10.38
N TYR A 3 19.01 -15.47 9.57
CA TYR A 3 18.73 -14.15 8.97
C TYR A 3 17.75 -14.15 7.78
N VAL A 4 17.45 -15.30 7.20
CA VAL A 4 16.51 -15.45 6.06
C VAL A 4 15.08 -15.71 6.54
N PHE A 5 14.89 -16.17 7.78
CA PHE A 5 13.57 -16.54 8.33
C PHE A 5 12.75 -15.32 8.79
N PHE A 6 13.41 -14.26 9.26
CA PHE A 6 12.75 -13.12 9.86
C PHE A 6 11.86 -12.31 8.88
N PRO A 7 12.31 -11.90 7.68
CA PRO A 7 11.45 -11.16 6.77
C PRO A 7 10.25 -11.99 6.28
N ASN A 8 10.43 -13.29 6.07
CA ASN A 8 9.32 -14.18 5.68
C ASN A 8 8.26 -14.34 6.79
N ALA A 9 8.67 -14.41 8.05
CA ALA A 9 7.75 -14.56 9.18
C ALA A 9 6.84 -13.34 9.32
N LEU A 10 7.36 -12.14 9.11
CA LEU A 10 6.62 -10.89 9.21
C LEU A 10 5.65 -10.68 8.04
N THR A 11 6.05 -11.07 6.83
CA THR A 11 5.15 -11.10 5.66
C THR A 11 3.99 -12.07 5.88
N VAL A 12 4.27 -13.27 6.42
CA VAL A 12 3.24 -14.26 6.76
C VAL A 12 2.32 -13.75 7.86
N SER A 13 2.85 -13.10 8.92
CA SER A 13 2.02 -12.55 10.00
C SER A 13 1.02 -11.50 9.49
N ARG A 14 1.41 -10.65 8.53
CA ARG A 14 0.49 -9.68 7.89
C ARG A 14 -0.62 -10.35 7.11
N VAL A 15 -0.30 -11.39 6.35
CA VAL A 15 -1.31 -12.16 5.62
C VAL A 15 -2.28 -12.81 6.60
N LEU A 16 -1.78 -13.37 7.71
CA LEU A 16 -2.63 -13.95 8.76
C LEU A 16 -3.50 -12.89 9.45
N ILE A 17 -2.95 -11.72 9.79
CA ILE A 17 -3.72 -10.61 10.37
C ILE A 17 -4.79 -10.12 9.38
N SER A 18 -4.48 -10.02 8.09
CA SER A 18 -5.46 -9.62 7.08
C SER A 18 -6.57 -10.65 6.92
N ALA A 19 -6.24 -11.94 6.91
CA ALA A 19 -7.20 -13.03 6.85
C ALA A 19 -8.09 -13.05 8.10
N LEU A 20 -7.52 -12.84 9.29
CA LEU A 20 -8.25 -12.74 10.55
C LEU A 20 -9.21 -11.53 10.54
N LEU A 21 -8.76 -10.38 10.06
CA LEU A 21 -9.61 -9.19 9.94
C LEU A 21 -10.77 -9.41 8.97
N VAL A 22 -10.50 -10.01 7.80
CA VAL A 22 -11.54 -10.38 6.84
C VAL A 22 -12.53 -11.34 7.47
N PHE A 23 -12.06 -12.38 8.16
CA PHE A 23 -12.92 -13.33 8.85
C PHE A 23 -13.78 -12.65 9.91
N LEU A 24 -13.22 -11.85 10.79
CA LEU A 24 -13.95 -11.12 11.82
C LEU A 24 -14.94 -10.11 11.24
N LEU A 25 -14.58 -9.43 10.16
CA LEU A 25 -15.48 -8.52 9.47
C LEU A 25 -16.60 -9.25 8.72
N SER A 26 -16.40 -10.48 8.24
CA SER A 26 -17.44 -11.28 7.57
C SER A 26 -18.38 -11.97 8.55
N TRP A 27 -17.85 -12.46 9.68
CA TRP A 27 -18.57 -13.39 10.56
C TRP A 27 -19.66 -12.72 11.41
N SER A 28 -19.40 -11.54 11.95
CA SER A 28 -20.38 -10.89 12.83
C SER A 28 -20.36 -9.37 12.76
N ASN A 29 -21.55 -8.76 12.78
CA ASN A 29 -21.72 -7.34 13.01
C ASN A 29 -21.48 -6.96 14.50
N GLU A 30 -21.34 -7.94 15.39
CA GLU A 30 -21.18 -7.78 16.82
C GLU A 30 -19.72 -7.66 17.29
N THR A 31 -18.76 -7.88 16.38
CA THR A 31 -17.33 -7.75 16.75
C THR A 31 -17.06 -6.31 17.17
N ALA A 32 -16.50 -6.14 18.37
CA ALA A 32 -16.21 -4.83 18.93
C ALA A 32 -15.35 -3.99 17.97
N PRO A 33 -15.79 -2.81 17.55
CA PRO A 33 -15.08 -1.94 16.64
C PRO A 33 -13.64 -1.63 17.07
N SER A 34 -13.44 -1.48 18.39
CA SER A 34 -12.13 -1.27 18.99
C SER A 34 -11.16 -2.42 18.77
N LEU A 35 -11.65 -3.67 18.78
CA LEU A 35 -10.84 -4.84 18.49
C LEU A 35 -10.39 -4.86 17.03
N LEU A 36 -11.30 -4.58 16.08
CA LEU A 36 -10.99 -4.51 14.67
C LEU A 36 -9.98 -3.41 14.36
N ALA A 37 -10.19 -2.21 14.91
CA ALA A 37 -9.26 -1.10 14.77
C ALA A 37 -7.90 -1.40 15.42
N GLY A 38 -7.89 -2.06 16.59
CA GLY A 38 -6.67 -2.48 17.27
C GLY A 38 -5.86 -3.48 16.45
N LEU A 39 -6.50 -4.53 15.92
CA LEU A 39 -5.85 -5.53 15.06
C LEU A 39 -5.29 -4.88 13.78
N PHE A 40 -6.03 -3.97 13.17
CA PHE A 40 -5.56 -3.23 12.00
C PHE A 40 -4.36 -2.34 12.33
N ALA A 41 -4.40 -1.63 13.45
CA ALA A 41 -3.29 -0.80 13.91
C ALA A 41 -2.02 -1.63 14.18
N VAL A 42 -2.16 -2.80 14.81
CA VAL A 42 -1.04 -3.75 15.02
C VAL A 42 -0.46 -4.19 13.67
N GLY A 43 -1.30 -4.53 12.70
CA GLY A 43 -0.85 -4.88 11.35
C GLY A 43 -0.07 -3.77 10.67
N CYS A 44 -0.55 -2.53 10.73
CA CYS A 44 0.13 -1.35 10.17
C CYS A 44 1.43 -1.02 10.92
N LEU A 45 1.45 -1.16 12.26
CA LEU A 45 2.63 -0.89 13.08
C LEU A 45 3.73 -1.92 12.81
N THR A 46 3.36 -3.20 12.70
CA THR A 46 4.29 -4.27 12.32
C THR A 46 4.95 -3.95 10.99
N ASP A 47 4.19 -3.53 9.98
CA ASP A 47 4.71 -3.11 8.67
C ASP A 47 5.72 -1.96 8.78
N PHE A 48 5.41 -0.95 9.57
CA PHE A 48 6.30 0.18 9.79
C PHE A 48 7.62 -0.24 10.46
N LEU A 49 7.55 -1.08 11.50
CA LEU A 49 8.73 -1.59 12.21
C LEU A 49 9.61 -2.43 11.29
N ASP A 50 9.00 -3.29 10.46
CA ASP A 50 9.73 -4.14 9.51
C ASP A 50 10.47 -3.31 8.48
N GLY A 51 9.84 -2.27 7.94
CA GLY A 51 10.47 -1.35 7.01
C GLY A 51 11.67 -0.59 7.61
N VAL A 52 11.67 -0.37 8.93
CA VAL A 52 12.81 0.24 9.65
C VAL A 52 13.91 -0.81 9.91
N LEU A 53 13.55 -2.02 10.36
CA LEU A 53 14.51 -3.09 10.66
C LEU A 53 15.20 -3.64 9.40
N ALA A 54 14.44 -3.88 8.32
CA ALA A 54 14.97 -4.39 7.06
C ALA A 54 16.03 -3.44 6.45
N ARG A 55 15.82 -2.13 6.60
CA ARG A 55 16.82 -1.13 6.17
C ARG A 55 18.11 -1.18 6.96
N ARG A 56 18.09 -1.62 8.22
CA ARG A 56 19.30 -1.76 9.07
C ARG A 56 20.09 -3.03 8.77
N TRP A 57 19.44 -4.11 8.35
CA TRP A 57 20.08 -5.43 8.29
C TRP A 57 20.45 -5.92 6.88
N GLN A 58 20.17 -5.16 5.82
CA GLN A 58 20.58 -5.41 4.41
C GLN A 58 20.37 -6.84 3.89
N SER A 59 19.60 -7.68 4.57
CA SER A 59 19.38 -9.07 4.19
C SER A 59 18.06 -9.22 3.42
N VAL A 60 18.10 -8.99 2.11
CA VAL A 60 16.91 -9.13 1.26
C VAL A 60 17.07 -10.38 0.41
N SER A 61 16.29 -11.43 0.69
CA SER A 61 16.16 -12.60 -0.18
C SER A 61 15.45 -12.21 -1.49
N GLY A 62 15.78 -12.88 -2.61
CA GLY A 62 15.17 -12.58 -3.91
C GLY A 62 13.63 -12.71 -3.91
N TRP A 63 13.09 -13.64 -3.12
CA TRP A 63 11.65 -13.85 -2.92
C TRP A 63 11.00 -12.73 -2.10
N GLY A 64 11.66 -12.26 -1.05
CA GLY A 64 11.16 -11.17 -0.21
C GLY A 64 10.96 -9.87 -1.00
N LYS A 65 11.82 -9.58 -1.96
CA LYS A 65 11.70 -8.37 -2.83
C LYS A 65 10.39 -8.26 -3.59
N VAL A 66 9.75 -9.38 -3.91
CA VAL A 66 8.47 -9.40 -4.64
C VAL A 66 7.29 -9.52 -3.70
N MET A 67 7.42 -10.32 -2.63
CA MET A 67 6.32 -10.60 -1.69
C MET A 67 6.06 -9.46 -0.71
N ASP A 68 7.10 -8.75 -0.25
CA ASP A 68 6.94 -7.64 0.70
C ASP A 68 6.01 -6.53 0.17
N PRO A 69 6.19 -5.98 -1.05
CA PRO A 69 5.29 -4.95 -1.58
C PRO A 69 3.85 -5.44 -1.82
N LEU A 70 3.67 -6.76 -2.00
CA LEU A 70 2.33 -7.36 -2.16
C LEU A 70 1.63 -7.49 -0.81
N ALA A 71 2.32 -8.02 0.21
CA ALA A 71 1.76 -8.24 1.53
C ALA A 71 1.31 -6.92 2.21
N ASP A 72 2.09 -5.84 2.03
CA ASP A 72 1.74 -4.50 2.53
C ASP A 72 0.39 -4.02 1.99
N LYS A 73 0.08 -4.37 0.75
CA LYS A 73 -1.16 -3.95 0.09
C LYS A 73 -2.32 -4.86 0.42
N VAL A 74 -2.08 -6.14 0.68
CA VAL A 74 -3.13 -7.12 1.00
C VAL A 74 -3.89 -6.67 2.25
N LEU A 75 -3.21 -6.28 3.33
CA LEU A 75 -3.85 -5.83 4.56
C LEU A 75 -4.79 -4.63 4.32
N ILE A 76 -4.30 -3.60 3.66
CA ILE A 76 -5.05 -2.36 3.43
C ILE A 76 -6.21 -2.57 2.46
N LEU A 77 -5.97 -3.29 1.36
CA LEU A 77 -7.00 -3.51 0.34
C LEU A 77 -8.09 -4.47 0.80
N SER A 78 -7.75 -5.52 1.55
CA SER A 78 -8.75 -6.45 2.09
C SER A 78 -9.68 -5.75 3.07
N VAL A 79 -9.15 -4.96 4.00
CA VAL A 79 -9.98 -4.17 4.92
C VAL A 79 -10.85 -3.17 4.16
N LEU A 80 -10.30 -2.48 3.15
CA LEU A 80 -11.06 -1.53 2.34
C LEU A 80 -12.23 -2.21 1.63
N VAL A 81 -12.03 -3.40 1.04
CA VAL A 81 -13.09 -4.18 0.39
C VAL A 81 -14.17 -4.59 1.41
N MET A 82 -13.77 -5.08 2.59
CA MET A 82 -14.72 -5.46 3.64
C MET A 82 -15.53 -4.26 4.17
N LEU A 83 -14.94 -3.08 4.24
CA LEU A 83 -15.67 -1.86 4.61
C LEU A 83 -16.68 -1.43 3.52
N THR A 84 -16.44 -1.77 2.25
CA THR A 84 -17.44 -1.55 1.19
C THR A 84 -18.59 -2.51 1.28
N GLU A 85 -18.36 -3.77 1.64
CA GLU A 85 -19.42 -4.76 1.88
C GLU A 85 -20.35 -4.30 3.03
N ARG A 86 -19.77 -3.69 4.06
CA ARG A 86 -20.52 -3.11 5.19
C ARG A 86 -21.16 -1.74 4.90
N ALA A 87 -21.10 -1.27 3.66
CA ALA A 87 -21.59 0.04 3.23
C ALA A 87 -21.00 1.25 4.00
N LEU A 88 -19.86 1.06 4.68
CA LEU A 88 -19.15 2.12 5.40
C LEU A 88 -18.26 2.96 4.46
N VAL A 89 -17.87 2.39 3.32
CA VAL A 89 -17.08 3.08 2.28
C VAL A 89 -17.75 2.81 0.92
N PRO A 90 -17.96 3.83 0.07
CA PRO A 90 -18.47 3.62 -1.27
C PRO A 90 -17.56 2.72 -2.11
N GLY A 91 -18.13 1.73 -2.81
CA GLY A 91 -17.37 0.72 -3.59
C GLY A 91 -16.47 1.31 -4.67
N TRP A 92 -16.86 2.45 -5.28
CA TRP A 92 -16.03 3.13 -6.27
C TRP A 92 -14.70 3.67 -5.69
N ILE A 93 -14.66 4.03 -4.40
CA ILE A 93 -13.43 4.42 -3.70
C ILE A 93 -12.46 3.23 -3.64
N ALA A 94 -12.96 2.05 -3.28
CA ALA A 94 -12.14 0.84 -3.24
C ALA A 94 -11.63 0.47 -4.65
N ALA A 95 -12.48 0.54 -5.66
CA ALA A 95 -12.09 0.29 -7.04
C ALA A 95 -10.96 1.22 -7.51
N LEU A 96 -11.06 2.52 -7.24
CA LEU A 96 -10.03 3.50 -7.58
C LEU A 96 -8.70 3.22 -6.86
N PHE A 97 -8.72 2.81 -5.60
CA PHE A 97 -7.49 2.41 -4.90
C PHE A 97 -6.87 1.17 -5.53
N VAL A 98 -7.66 0.13 -5.84
CA VAL A 98 -7.16 -1.10 -6.49
C VAL A 98 -6.51 -0.80 -7.83
N VAL A 99 -7.21 -0.07 -8.70
CA VAL A 99 -6.68 0.33 -10.02
C VAL A 99 -5.37 1.08 -9.88
N ARG A 100 -5.32 2.06 -9.00
CA ARG A 100 -4.11 2.84 -8.74
C ARG A 100 -2.96 1.98 -8.21
N GLU A 101 -3.23 1.07 -7.27
CA GLU A 101 -2.18 0.21 -6.70
C GLU A 101 -1.56 -0.71 -7.75
N LEU A 102 -2.40 -1.34 -8.57
CA LEU A 102 -1.94 -2.21 -9.65
C LEU A 102 -1.11 -1.44 -10.68
N TRP A 103 -1.60 -0.27 -11.08
CA TRP A 103 -0.90 0.58 -12.06
C TRP A 103 0.49 1.01 -11.57
N VAL A 104 0.56 1.59 -10.37
CA VAL A 104 1.83 2.06 -9.80
C VAL A 104 2.80 0.90 -9.56
N THR A 105 2.30 -0.27 -9.14
CA THR A 105 3.15 -1.46 -8.95
C THR A 105 3.75 -1.92 -10.28
N GLY A 106 2.95 -1.94 -11.35
CA GLY A 106 3.41 -2.30 -12.69
C GLY A 106 4.49 -1.36 -13.24
N ILE A 107 4.34 -0.05 -13.05
CA ILE A 107 5.34 0.93 -13.51
C ILE A 107 6.62 0.84 -12.66
N ARG A 108 6.50 0.79 -11.33
CA ARG A 108 7.66 0.75 -10.44
C ARG A 108 8.51 -0.50 -10.61
N SER A 109 7.90 -1.64 -10.93
CA SER A 109 8.64 -2.88 -11.19
C SER A 109 9.53 -2.76 -12.42
N LYS A 110 9.12 -1.99 -13.44
CA LYS A 110 9.87 -1.78 -14.68
C LYS A 110 10.94 -0.69 -14.55
N ALA A 111 10.67 0.39 -13.84
CA ALA A 111 11.49 1.60 -13.84
C ALA A 111 12.45 1.73 -12.64
N ARG A 112 12.46 0.79 -11.66
CA ARG A 112 13.26 0.84 -10.42
C ARG A 112 13.19 2.19 -9.67
N MET A 113 12.07 2.90 -9.76
CA MET A 113 11.89 4.23 -9.20
C MET A 113 11.70 4.20 -7.68
N SER A 114 12.28 5.20 -6.99
CA SER A 114 12.07 5.41 -5.56
C SER A 114 10.65 5.92 -5.26
N ALA A 115 10.18 5.72 -4.02
CA ALA A 115 8.86 6.20 -3.59
C ALA A 115 8.79 7.74 -3.58
N SER A 116 7.75 8.31 -4.20
CA SER A 116 7.49 9.76 -4.14
C SER A 116 7.01 10.19 -2.75
N ARG A 117 7.17 11.47 -2.39
CA ARG A 117 6.65 12.04 -1.14
C ARG A 117 5.13 11.92 -1.06
N LEU A 118 4.43 12.17 -2.16
CA LEU A 118 2.98 12.01 -2.27
C LEU A 118 2.54 10.55 -2.06
N GLY A 119 3.33 9.58 -2.53
CA GLY A 119 3.07 8.17 -2.27
C GLY A 119 3.13 7.79 -0.79
N LYS A 120 4.04 8.40 -0.01
CA LYS A 120 4.12 8.20 1.44
C LYS A 120 2.93 8.84 2.17
N LEU A 121 2.58 10.07 1.78
CA LEU A 121 1.41 10.77 2.33
C LEU A 121 0.12 9.98 2.07
N LYS A 122 -0.06 9.45 0.86
CA LYS A 122 -1.18 8.57 0.51
C LYS A 122 -1.29 7.38 1.46
N MET A 123 -0.19 6.65 1.69
CA MET A 123 -0.17 5.48 2.58
C MET A 123 -0.61 5.85 3.99
N PHE A 124 -0.09 6.95 4.53
CA PHE A 124 -0.44 7.43 5.87
C PHE A 124 -1.92 7.82 5.96
N LEU A 125 -2.41 8.63 5.03
CA LEU A 125 -3.82 9.07 5.02
C LEU A 125 -4.78 7.89 4.83
N GLN A 126 -4.43 6.91 4.01
CA GLN A 126 -5.23 5.73 3.78
C GLN A 126 -5.32 4.86 5.04
N SER A 127 -4.20 4.58 5.70
CA SER A 127 -4.17 3.80 6.94
C SER A 127 -4.93 4.51 8.06
N LEU A 128 -4.74 5.82 8.21
CA LEU A 128 -5.46 6.63 9.20
C LEU A 128 -6.97 6.63 8.92
N GLY A 129 -7.37 6.83 7.66
CA GLY A 129 -8.78 6.83 7.27
C GLY A 129 -9.47 5.49 7.57
N LEU A 130 -8.83 4.38 7.20
CA LEU A 130 -9.37 3.03 7.49
C LEU A 130 -9.46 2.77 9.00
N PHE A 131 -8.45 3.17 9.77
CA PHE A 131 -8.47 3.04 11.22
C PHE A 131 -9.63 3.79 11.87
N LEU A 132 -9.86 5.05 11.47
CA LEU A 132 -10.96 5.87 11.98
C LEU A 132 -12.33 5.30 11.61
N ILE A 133 -12.49 4.73 10.40
CA ILE A 133 -13.75 4.10 9.97
C ILE A 133 -13.97 2.79 10.74
N LEU A 134 -12.91 1.99 10.98
CA LEU A 134 -13.01 0.76 11.77
C LEU A 134 -13.42 0.97 13.21
N LEU A 135 -13.10 2.12 13.80
CA LEU A 135 -13.58 2.47 15.13
C LEU A 135 -15.10 2.60 15.22
N GLN A 136 -15.80 2.71 14.08
CA GLN A 136 -17.26 2.80 13.98
C GLN A 136 -17.89 3.75 15.01
N SER A 137 -17.12 4.76 15.42
CA SER A 137 -17.62 5.74 16.40
C SER A 137 -18.74 6.57 15.77
N PRO A 138 -19.88 6.71 16.43
CA PRO A 138 -20.99 7.50 15.90
C PRO A 138 -20.55 8.95 15.68
N GLY A 139 -20.81 9.50 14.51
CA GLY A 139 -20.65 10.92 14.20
C GLY A 139 -19.37 11.28 13.44
N SER A 140 -18.60 12.23 13.97
CA SER A 140 -17.55 12.95 13.26
C SER A 140 -16.35 12.10 12.82
N LEU A 141 -16.00 11.04 13.54
CA LEU A 141 -14.79 10.24 13.24
C LEU A 141 -14.91 9.46 11.92
N ALA A 142 -16.07 8.90 11.61
CA ALA A 142 -16.28 8.23 10.32
C ALA A 142 -16.18 9.20 9.15
N VAL A 143 -16.70 10.42 9.30
CA VAL A 143 -16.60 11.49 8.29
C VAL A 143 -15.14 11.90 8.11
N ILE A 144 -14.40 12.10 9.19
CA ILE A 144 -12.96 12.40 9.13
C ILE A 144 -12.21 11.26 8.42
N GLY A 145 -12.55 10.01 8.71
CA GLY A 145 -11.98 8.84 8.03
C GLY A 145 -12.21 8.86 6.53
N LEU A 146 -13.44 9.18 6.08
CA LEU A 146 -13.75 9.35 4.66
C LEU A 146 -12.97 10.51 4.03
N VAL A 147 -12.87 11.66 4.69
CA VAL A 147 -12.07 12.80 4.22
C VAL A 147 -10.60 12.39 4.07
N CYS A 148 -10.05 11.62 5.02
CA CYS A 148 -8.70 11.08 4.89
C CYS A 148 -8.56 10.15 3.67
N LEU A 149 -9.55 9.28 3.38
CA LEU A 149 -9.54 8.45 2.19
C LEU A 149 -9.59 9.25 0.89
N PHE A 150 -10.41 10.30 0.84
CA PHE A 150 -10.40 11.23 -0.31
C PHE A 150 -9.06 11.92 -0.50
N GLY A 151 -8.46 12.42 0.59
CA GLY A 151 -7.11 12.99 0.57
C GLY A 151 -6.05 11.98 0.11
N ALA A 152 -6.17 10.72 0.56
CA ALA A 152 -5.31 9.64 0.11
C ALA A 152 -5.47 9.33 -1.39
N LEU A 153 -6.69 9.35 -1.93
CA LEU A 153 -6.93 9.22 -3.37
C LEU A 153 -6.27 10.36 -4.15
N ALA A 154 -6.50 11.60 -3.75
CA ALA A 154 -5.91 12.76 -4.40
C ALA A 154 -4.38 12.69 -4.41
N ALA A 155 -3.75 12.42 -3.26
CA ALA A 155 -2.30 12.24 -3.15
C ALA A 155 -1.81 11.03 -3.97
N GLY A 156 -2.59 9.95 -4.03
CA GLY A 156 -2.31 8.74 -4.79
C GLY A 156 -2.26 8.99 -6.29
N TYR A 157 -3.28 9.63 -6.84
CA TYR A 157 -3.35 9.98 -8.27
C TYR A 157 -2.33 11.06 -8.63
N GLY A 158 -2.09 12.06 -7.78
CA GLY A 158 -1.01 13.02 -7.97
C GLY A 158 0.36 12.35 -8.06
N SER A 159 0.62 11.35 -7.18
CA SER A 159 1.84 10.52 -7.24
C SER A 159 1.92 9.69 -8.53
N MET A 160 0.79 9.19 -9.03
CA MET A 160 0.72 8.41 -10.26
C MET A 160 1.12 9.27 -11.47
N ILE A 161 0.63 10.50 -11.54
CA ILE A 161 0.98 11.47 -12.59
C ILE A 161 2.49 11.78 -12.54
N ASP A 162 3.06 12.04 -11.35
CA ASP A 162 4.50 12.26 -11.19
C ASP A 162 5.34 11.07 -11.71
N TYR A 163 4.90 9.82 -11.43
CA TYR A 163 5.56 8.63 -11.96
C TYR A 163 5.46 8.51 -13.48
N MET A 164 4.34 8.88 -14.08
CA MET A 164 4.18 8.86 -15.55
C MET A 164 5.13 9.86 -16.22
N PHE A 165 5.25 11.08 -15.69
CA PHE A 165 6.17 12.09 -16.22
C PHE A 165 7.63 11.64 -16.11
N ARG A 166 8.05 11.11 -14.97
CA ARG A 166 9.42 10.59 -14.78
C ARG A 166 9.72 9.43 -15.72
N PHE A 167 8.79 8.49 -15.86
CA PHE A 167 8.96 7.34 -16.76
C PHE A 167 9.08 7.75 -18.22
N ARG A 168 8.37 8.79 -18.64
CA ARG A 168 8.46 9.34 -20.00
C ARG A 168 9.82 10.00 -20.25
N ASN A 169 10.28 10.83 -19.34
CA ASN A 169 11.59 11.48 -19.42
C ASN A 169 12.75 10.48 -19.47
N ASP A 170 12.71 9.40 -18.65
CA ASP A 170 13.74 8.38 -18.66
C ASP A 170 13.80 7.63 -20.00
N ARG A 171 12.66 7.42 -20.67
CA ARG A 171 12.62 6.82 -22.01
C ARG A 171 13.19 7.73 -23.08
N GLU A 172 12.83 9.00 -23.06
CA GLU A 172 13.35 9.99 -24.03
C GLU A 172 14.87 10.14 -23.91
N PHE A 173 15.41 10.10 -22.69
CA PHE A 173 16.87 10.15 -22.47
C PHE A 173 17.58 8.89 -22.94
N SER A 174 17.00 7.71 -22.73
CA SER A 174 17.57 6.44 -23.18
C SER A 174 17.58 6.29 -24.70
N SER A 175 16.55 6.77 -25.39
CA SER A 175 16.50 6.76 -26.88
C SER A 175 17.52 7.72 -27.49
N SER A 176 17.68 8.91 -26.90
CA SER A 176 18.67 9.90 -27.38
C SER A 176 20.12 9.41 -27.21
N GLN A 177 20.41 8.63 -26.16
CA GLN A 177 21.76 8.02 -26.01
C GLN A 177 22.03 6.89 -27.00
N SER A 178 21.02 6.08 -27.33
CA SER A 178 21.19 5.03 -28.35
C SER A 178 21.45 5.60 -29.74
N ASP A 179 20.78 6.71 -30.10
CA ASP A 179 20.99 7.38 -31.40
C ASP A 179 22.37 8.04 -31.49
N LEU A 180 22.91 8.57 -30.40
CA LEU A 180 24.26 9.14 -30.34
C LEU A 180 25.37 8.09 -30.44
N CYS A 181 25.16 6.86 -29.95
CA CYS A 181 26.10 5.77 -30.13
C CYS A 181 26.13 5.27 -31.60
N TYR A 182 24.99 5.24 -32.28
CA TYR A 182 24.91 4.76 -33.66
C TYR A 182 25.55 5.71 -34.67
N THR A 183 25.60 7.02 -34.38
CA THR A 183 26.23 8.04 -35.26
C THR A 183 27.73 8.17 -35.06
N LYS A 184 28.36 7.48 -34.12
CA LYS A 184 29.80 7.59 -33.83
C LYS A 184 30.63 6.48 -34.44
N ASP A 185 29.98 5.40 -34.91
CA ASP A 185 30.64 4.23 -35.53
C ASP A 185 30.45 4.15 -37.07
N GLY A 186 30.00 5.22 -37.72
CA GLY A 186 29.93 5.41 -39.20
C GLY A 186 30.86 6.51 -39.64
#